data_fd150bc2ffdfc9f554e00cb0baa54d5a
#
_entry.id   fd150bc2ffdfc9f554e00cb0baa54d5a
#
_cell.length_a   1.000
_cell.length_b   1.000
_cell.length_c   1.000
_cell.angle_alpha   90.00
_cell.angle_beta   90.00
_cell.angle_gamma   90.00
#
_symmetry.space_group_name_H-M   'P 1'
#
loop_
_entity.id
_entity.type
_entity.pdbx_description
1 polymer ?
#
loop_
_entity_poly.entity_id
_entity_poly.type
_entity_poly.pdbx_seq_one_letter_code
_entity_poly.pdbx_strand_id
1 'polypeptide(L)'
;MITEILKNRFCQNMTRHPDLEWDFVEDRLNENKEVLEVLKRMEESGGEPDAIGIDESSGKIIFCDCSSETPAGRRSLCYDDEALEKRKKTPPSGSAMHQSQEMGVSMLTEELYRRLQELGPFDQKTSSWIATPYDVRSKGGALFCERRYGVVFTFHNGADSYYSVRGWRGYITV
;
A
#
# COMPACT_ATOMS: atom_id res chain seq x y z
N MET A 1 19.99 -10.53 -0.42
CA MET A 1 18.69 -11.23 -0.61
C MET A 1 17.58 -10.38 -0.02
N ILE A 2 16.32 -10.59 -0.43
CA ILE A 2 15.19 -9.79 0.09
C ILE A 2 15.09 -9.85 1.62
N THR A 3 15.30 -11.01 2.22
CA THR A 3 15.26 -11.20 3.68
C THR A 3 16.25 -10.29 4.43
N GLU A 4 17.44 -10.08 3.89
CA GLU A 4 18.42 -9.15 4.50
C GLU A 4 17.96 -7.69 4.44
N ILE A 5 17.35 -7.29 3.32
CA ILE A 5 16.77 -5.95 3.17
C ILE A 5 15.66 -5.73 4.20
N LEU A 6 14.75 -6.70 4.31
CA LEU A 6 13.66 -6.66 5.28
C LEU A 6 14.19 -6.63 6.72
N LYS A 7 15.17 -7.47 7.05
CA LYS A 7 15.81 -7.48 8.37
C LYS A 7 16.42 -6.13 8.73
N ASN A 8 17.19 -5.57 7.82
CA ASN A 8 17.83 -4.27 8.05
C ASN A 8 16.79 -3.17 8.27
N ARG A 9 15.74 -3.14 7.46
CA ARG A 9 14.63 -2.18 7.60
C ARG A 9 13.89 -2.38 8.91
N PHE A 10 13.54 -3.61 9.25
CA PHE A 10 12.90 -3.97 10.50
C PHE A 10 13.71 -3.47 11.71
N CYS A 11 15.01 -3.76 11.75
CA CYS A 11 15.88 -3.33 12.86
C CYS A 11 16.07 -1.79 12.92
N GLN A 12 15.97 -1.09 11.80
CA GLN A 12 16.06 0.37 11.75
C GLN A 12 14.77 1.07 12.18
N ASN A 13 13.63 0.37 12.17
CA ASN A 13 12.31 0.94 12.40
C ASN A 13 11.52 0.21 13.50
N MET A 14 12.18 -0.17 14.58
CA MET A 14 11.60 -0.95 15.68
C MET A 14 10.32 -0.36 16.28
N THR A 15 10.13 0.96 16.18
CA THR A 15 8.92 1.63 16.66
C THR A 15 7.67 1.32 15.85
N ARG A 16 7.80 0.77 14.64
CA ARG A 16 6.67 0.35 13.80
C ARG A 16 6.01 -0.94 14.30
N HIS A 17 6.76 -1.74 15.05
CA HIS A 17 6.35 -3.09 15.47
C HIS A 17 6.98 -3.46 16.83
N PRO A 18 6.70 -2.71 17.92
CA PRO A 18 7.39 -2.86 19.20
C PRO A 18 7.21 -4.25 19.84
N ASP A 19 6.16 -4.97 19.45
CA ASP A 19 5.83 -6.29 20.00
C ASP A 19 6.33 -7.45 19.12
N LEU A 20 7.12 -7.18 18.08
CA LEU A 20 7.66 -8.19 17.17
C LEU A 20 9.18 -8.32 17.33
N GLU A 21 9.65 -9.56 17.38
CA GLU A 21 11.06 -9.91 17.28
C GLU A 21 11.38 -10.43 15.87
N TRP A 22 12.57 -10.09 15.35
CA TRP A 22 12.94 -10.49 14.00
C TRP A 22 12.93 -12.00 13.77
N ASP A 23 13.41 -12.79 14.73
CA ASP A 23 13.47 -14.24 14.59
C ASP A 23 12.07 -14.84 14.34
N PHE A 24 11.06 -14.34 15.04
CA PHE A 24 9.66 -14.73 14.80
C PHE A 24 9.20 -14.35 13.38
N VAL A 25 9.54 -13.15 12.93
CA VAL A 25 9.21 -12.69 11.57
C VAL A 25 9.90 -13.53 10.51
N GLU A 26 11.19 -13.81 10.69
CA GLU A 26 11.99 -14.60 9.77
C GLU A 26 11.47 -16.05 9.64
N ASP A 27 11.07 -16.66 10.73
CA ASP A 27 10.46 -18.00 10.72
C ASP A 27 9.19 -18.02 9.85
N ARG A 28 8.30 -17.05 10.05
CA ARG A 28 7.08 -16.93 9.23
C ARG A 28 7.36 -16.72 7.74
N LEU A 29 8.34 -15.89 7.43
CA LEU A 29 8.75 -15.65 6.05
C LEU A 29 9.36 -16.90 5.41
N ASN A 30 10.18 -17.65 6.14
CA ASN A 30 10.80 -18.87 5.65
C ASN A 30 9.79 -20.00 5.37
N GLU A 31 8.71 -20.05 6.12
CA GLU A 31 7.58 -20.97 5.89
C GLU A 31 6.74 -20.60 4.66
N ASN A 32 6.88 -19.36 4.15
CA ASN A 32 5.99 -18.86 3.08
C ASN A 32 6.75 -18.17 1.94
N LYS A 33 7.30 -18.99 1.05
CA LYS A 33 8.10 -18.52 -0.10
C LYS A 33 7.33 -17.64 -1.07
N GLU A 34 6.02 -17.83 -1.19
CA GLU A 34 5.18 -17.01 -2.08
C GLU A 34 5.09 -15.58 -1.56
N VAL A 35 4.98 -15.41 -0.24
CA VAL A 35 5.00 -14.08 0.38
C VAL A 35 6.35 -13.39 0.18
N LEU A 36 7.46 -14.12 0.27
CA LEU A 36 8.79 -13.54 -0.01
C LEU A 36 8.91 -13.02 -1.45
N GLU A 37 8.35 -13.70 -2.42
CA GLU A 37 8.33 -13.22 -3.82
C GLU A 37 7.44 -11.98 -3.99
N VAL A 38 6.34 -11.89 -3.26
CA VAL A 38 5.50 -10.69 -3.23
C VAL A 38 6.26 -9.51 -2.60
N LEU A 39 6.87 -9.71 -1.43
CA LEU A 39 7.67 -8.69 -0.76
C LEU A 39 8.85 -8.19 -1.61
N LYS A 40 9.44 -9.09 -2.40
CA LYS A 40 10.47 -8.73 -3.37
C LYS A 40 9.91 -7.79 -4.46
N ARG A 41 8.74 -8.08 -5.02
CA ARG A 41 8.09 -7.19 -6.00
C ARG A 41 7.72 -5.84 -5.39
N MET A 42 7.24 -5.81 -4.13
CA MET A 42 6.99 -4.57 -3.41
C MET A 42 8.26 -3.73 -3.29
N GLU A 43 9.38 -4.36 -2.91
CA GLU A 43 10.68 -3.71 -2.79
C GLU A 43 11.18 -3.18 -4.13
N GLU A 44 11.19 -4.00 -5.17
CA GLU A 44 11.65 -3.65 -6.51
C GLU A 44 10.87 -2.48 -7.12
N SER A 45 9.60 -2.33 -6.75
CA SER A 45 8.77 -1.20 -7.17
C SER A 45 8.91 0.05 -6.30
N GLY A 46 9.76 0.03 -5.28
CA GLY A 46 10.06 1.17 -4.40
C GLY A 46 9.10 1.33 -3.23
N GLY A 47 8.36 0.28 -2.87
CA GLY A 47 7.42 0.31 -1.75
C GLY A 47 8.06 0.31 -0.37
N GLU A 48 9.28 -0.21 -0.28
CA GLU A 48 10.00 -0.34 1.00
C GLU A 48 9.16 -1.09 2.06
N PRO A 49 8.72 -2.33 1.78
CA PRO A 49 7.83 -3.06 2.70
C PRO A 49 8.49 -3.31 4.05
N ASP A 50 7.71 -3.12 5.11
CA ASP A 50 8.11 -3.36 6.49
C ASP A 50 6.96 -3.95 7.30
N ALA A 51 7.28 -4.66 8.37
CA ALA A 51 6.27 -5.13 9.32
C ALA A 51 5.70 -3.94 10.10
N ILE A 52 4.38 -3.87 10.22
CA ILE A 52 3.69 -2.82 10.97
C ILE A 52 2.86 -3.36 12.14
N GLY A 53 3.08 -4.61 12.53
CA GLY A 53 2.39 -5.28 13.61
C GLY A 53 1.64 -6.52 13.17
N ILE A 54 0.71 -6.95 13.99
CA ILE A 54 -0.10 -8.15 13.79
C ILE A 54 -1.55 -7.75 13.49
N ASP A 55 -2.17 -8.48 12.59
CA ASP A 55 -3.62 -8.48 12.42
C ASP A 55 -4.25 -9.29 13.55
N GLU A 56 -4.98 -8.62 14.43
CA GLU A 56 -5.58 -9.23 15.61
C GLU A 56 -6.60 -10.33 15.29
N SER A 57 -7.25 -10.23 14.13
CA SER A 57 -8.26 -11.21 13.73
C SER A 57 -7.65 -12.53 13.24
N SER A 58 -6.51 -12.48 12.58
CA SER A 58 -5.85 -13.66 11.99
C SER A 58 -4.57 -14.10 12.70
N GLY A 59 -4.00 -13.25 13.55
CA GLY A 59 -2.69 -13.47 14.18
C GLY A 59 -1.52 -13.39 13.22
N LYS A 60 -1.73 -12.91 12.01
CA LYS A 60 -0.71 -12.78 10.96
C LYS A 60 0.03 -11.46 11.05
N ILE A 61 1.30 -11.48 10.69
CA ILE A 61 2.12 -10.27 10.57
C ILE A 61 1.68 -9.50 9.34
N ILE A 62 1.47 -8.19 9.49
CA ILE A 62 1.14 -7.29 8.39
C ILE A 62 2.42 -6.66 7.86
N PHE A 63 2.74 -6.90 6.59
CA PHE A 63 3.74 -6.15 5.84
C PHE A 63 3.04 -5.12 4.96
N CYS A 64 3.49 -3.88 5.04
CA CYS A 64 2.91 -2.74 4.32
C CYS A 64 4.01 -1.95 3.60
N ASP A 65 3.68 -1.34 2.48
CA ASP A 65 4.56 -0.37 1.82
C ASP A 65 4.79 0.84 2.75
N CYS A 66 6.04 1.02 3.16
CA CYS A 66 6.47 2.04 4.11
C CYS A 66 7.41 3.10 3.50
N SER A 67 7.47 3.21 2.18
CA SER A 67 8.15 4.32 1.52
C SER A 67 7.54 5.66 1.93
N SER A 68 8.36 6.69 2.10
CA SER A 68 7.88 8.02 2.57
C SER A 68 6.80 8.62 1.67
N GLU A 69 6.95 8.44 0.36
CA GLU A 69 5.98 8.85 -0.65
C GLU A 69 5.51 7.63 -1.45
N THR A 70 4.31 7.69 -1.98
CA THR A 70 3.82 6.64 -2.89
C THR A 70 4.82 6.39 -4.02
N PRO A 71 5.20 5.13 -4.31
CA PRO A 71 6.25 4.81 -5.28
C PRO A 71 6.00 5.41 -6.66
N ALA A 72 7.04 5.98 -7.27
CA ALA A 72 6.94 6.69 -8.55
C ALA A 72 6.35 5.82 -9.68
N GLY A 73 6.73 4.55 -9.75
CA GLY A 73 6.21 3.61 -10.76
C GLY A 73 4.76 3.18 -10.57
N ARG A 74 4.12 3.61 -9.47
CA ARG A 74 2.73 3.30 -9.15
C ARG A 74 1.81 4.52 -9.22
N ARG A 75 2.29 5.64 -9.78
CA ARG A 75 1.55 6.90 -9.89
C ARG A 75 0.92 7.08 -11.27
N SER A 76 0.13 8.12 -11.42
CA SER A 76 -0.58 8.47 -12.67
C SER A 76 -1.52 7.37 -13.14
N LEU A 77 -2.20 6.72 -12.21
CA LEU A 77 -3.14 5.63 -12.45
C LEU A 77 -4.54 6.04 -12.01
N CYS A 78 -5.56 5.61 -12.75
CA CYS A 78 -6.94 5.64 -12.27
C CYS A 78 -7.16 4.50 -11.25
N TYR A 79 -8.35 4.44 -10.67
CA TYR A 79 -8.60 3.53 -9.55
C TYR A 79 -8.61 2.05 -9.96
N ASP A 80 -9.43 1.67 -10.95
CA ASP A 80 -9.58 0.28 -11.39
C ASP A 80 -9.79 0.17 -12.91
N ASP A 81 -9.79 -1.06 -13.41
CA ASP A 81 -9.92 -1.34 -14.83
C ASP A 81 -11.30 -0.96 -15.38
N GLU A 82 -12.36 -1.09 -14.59
CA GLU A 82 -13.70 -0.64 -15.01
C GLU A 82 -13.71 0.86 -15.32
N ALA A 83 -13.09 1.67 -14.47
CA ALA A 83 -12.96 3.10 -14.69
C ALA A 83 -12.06 3.42 -15.89
N LEU A 84 -10.98 2.65 -16.07
CA LEU A 84 -10.07 2.78 -17.21
C LEU A 84 -10.79 2.53 -18.54
N GLU A 85 -11.56 1.46 -18.64
CA GLU A 85 -12.31 1.08 -19.84
C GLU A 85 -13.40 2.10 -20.22
N LYS A 86 -14.05 2.69 -19.22
CA LYS A 86 -15.08 3.72 -19.43
C LYS A 86 -14.53 5.09 -19.83
N ARG A 87 -13.23 5.30 -19.67
CA ARG A 87 -12.61 6.59 -19.97
C ARG A 87 -12.48 6.83 -21.47
N LYS A 88 -13.05 7.95 -21.93
CA LYS A 88 -13.13 8.27 -23.38
C LYS A 88 -11.96 9.10 -23.89
N LYS A 89 -11.24 9.82 -23.02
CA LYS A 89 -10.17 10.75 -23.42
C LYS A 89 -8.96 10.58 -22.54
N THR A 90 -7.77 10.63 -23.13
CA THR A 90 -6.47 10.66 -22.45
C THR A 90 -6.40 9.64 -21.33
N PRO A 91 -6.44 8.31 -21.65
CA PRO A 91 -6.39 7.29 -20.62
C PRO A 91 -5.02 7.27 -19.93
N PRO A 92 -4.96 6.95 -18.62
CA PRO A 92 -3.71 6.64 -17.97
C PRO A 92 -3.14 5.31 -18.49
N SER A 93 -1.89 4.99 -18.13
CA SER A 93 -1.23 3.75 -18.54
C SER A 93 -1.83 2.48 -17.93
N GLY A 94 -2.65 2.61 -16.88
CA GLY A 94 -3.27 1.49 -16.19
C GLY A 94 -4.09 1.94 -14.99
N SER A 95 -4.44 0.98 -14.14
CA SER A 95 -5.19 1.21 -12.91
C SER A 95 -4.46 0.72 -11.67
N ALA A 96 -4.72 1.37 -10.54
CA ALA A 96 -4.11 1.04 -9.27
C ALA A 96 -4.50 -0.37 -8.77
N MET A 97 -5.78 -0.71 -8.86
CA MET A 97 -6.27 -2.04 -8.46
C MET A 97 -5.66 -3.15 -9.30
N HIS A 98 -5.52 -2.95 -10.61
CA HIS A 98 -4.89 -3.92 -11.50
C HIS A 98 -3.42 -4.16 -11.09
N GLN A 99 -2.63 -3.11 -10.92
CA GLN A 99 -1.24 -3.24 -10.49
C GLN A 99 -1.11 -3.95 -9.12
N SER A 100 -1.99 -3.65 -8.17
CA SER A 100 -1.95 -4.32 -6.86
C SER A 100 -2.22 -5.82 -6.97
N GLN A 101 -3.17 -6.22 -7.82
CA GLN A 101 -3.49 -7.62 -8.09
C GLN A 101 -2.34 -8.34 -8.78
N GLU A 102 -1.72 -7.74 -9.80
CA GLU A 102 -0.54 -8.31 -10.47
C GLU A 102 0.64 -8.48 -9.50
N MET A 103 0.81 -7.56 -8.59
CA MET A 103 1.84 -7.65 -7.55
C MET A 103 1.56 -8.76 -6.53
N GLY A 104 0.30 -9.14 -6.34
CA GLY A 104 -0.12 -10.12 -5.35
C GLY A 104 -0.39 -9.54 -3.98
N VAL A 105 -0.68 -8.24 -3.90
CA VAL A 105 -1.01 -7.53 -2.65
C VAL A 105 -2.43 -7.02 -2.65
N SER A 106 -2.92 -6.68 -1.46
CA SER A 106 -4.15 -5.91 -1.29
C SER A 106 -3.81 -4.43 -1.18
N MET A 107 -4.64 -3.57 -1.78
CA MET A 107 -4.58 -2.13 -1.58
C MET A 107 -4.99 -1.80 -0.13
N LEU A 108 -4.34 -0.81 0.48
CA LEU A 108 -4.69 -0.41 1.85
C LEU A 108 -6.15 -0.02 1.97
N THR A 109 -6.80 -0.48 3.03
CA THR A 109 -8.07 0.07 3.48
C THR A 109 -7.85 1.43 4.14
N GLU A 110 -8.90 2.24 4.33
CA GLU A 110 -8.79 3.49 5.09
C GLU A 110 -8.23 3.26 6.50
N GLU A 111 -8.73 2.24 7.19
CA GLU A 111 -8.28 1.87 8.53
C GLU A 111 -6.78 1.57 8.55
N LEU A 112 -6.30 0.73 7.62
CA LEU A 112 -4.89 0.36 7.56
C LEU A 112 -4.00 1.54 7.13
N TYR A 113 -4.47 2.40 6.23
CA TYR A 113 -3.77 3.61 5.85
C TYR A 113 -3.58 4.56 7.06
N ARG A 114 -4.63 4.76 7.85
CA ARG A 114 -4.55 5.60 9.05
C ARG A 114 -3.64 4.99 10.12
N ARG A 115 -3.66 3.67 10.29
CA ARG A 115 -2.70 2.95 11.15
C ARG A 115 -1.25 3.16 10.69
N LEU A 116 -0.99 3.07 9.38
CA LEU A 116 0.33 3.37 8.82
C LEU A 116 0.76 4.80 9.17
N GLN A 117 -0.12 5.77 9.03
CA GLN A 117 0.16 7.18 9.31
C GLN A 117 0.47 7.49 10.79
N GLU A 118 0.06 6.63 11.71
CA GLU A 118 0.45 6.72 13.14
C GLU A 118 1.91 6.36 13.36
N LEU A 119 2.52 5.61 12.45
CA LEU A 119 3.91 5.13 12.54
C LEU A 119 4.93 6.13 11.99
N GLY A 120 4.50 7.18 11.36
CA GLY A 120 5.33 8.22 10.77
C GLY A 120 4.58 9.04 9.72
N PRO A 121 5.19 10.13 9.21
CA PRO A 121 4.58 10.91 8.16
C PRO A 121 4.79 10.23 6.79
N PHE A 122 3.69 9.90 6.11
CA PHE A 122 3.67 9.34 4.77
C PHE A 122 2.81 10.20 3.85
N ASP A 123 3.10 10.19 2.55
CA ASP A 123 2.34 10.94 1.54
C ASP A 123 2.19 12.43 1.85
N GLN A 124 3.28 13.08 2.19
CA GLN A 124 3.30 14.53 2.40
C GLN A 124 3.29 15.32 1.08
N LYS A 125 3.73 14.71 -0.01
CA LYS A 125 3.78 15.29 -1.36
C LYS A 125 2.96 14.50 -2.37
N THR A 126 2.57 13.28 -2.04
CA THR A 126 1.79 12.36 -2.85
C THR A 126 0.46 12.04 -2.22
N SER A 127 -0.35 11.27 -2.92
CA SER A 127 -1.59 10.68 -2.41
C SER A 127 -1.70 9.22 -2.85
N SER A 128 -2.45 8.44 -2.10
CA SER A 128 -2.67 7.02 -2.36
C SER A 128 -4.15 6.71 -2.47
N TRP A 129 -4.54 6.08 -3.58
CA TRP A 129 -5.83 5.40 -3.65
C TRP A 129 -5.91 4.37 -2.52
N ILE A 130 -7.08 4.24 -1.91
CA ILE A 130 -7.37 3.21 -0.92
C ILE A 130 -8.51 2.31 -1.38
N ALA A 131 -8.60 1.10 -0.83
CA ALA A 131 -9.70 0.19 -1.11
C ALA A 131 -11.02 0.90 -0.79
N THR A 132 -11.82 1.12 -1.82
CA THR A 132 -13.03 1.94 -1.75
C THR A 132 -14.24 1.05 -1.48
N PRO A 133 -15.07 1.37 -0.46
CA PRO A 133 -16.30 0.65 -0.19
C PRO A 133 -17.25 0.64 -1.39
N TYR A 134 -18.00 -0.44 -1.53
CA TYR A 134 -18.94 -0.64 -2.63
C TYR A 134 -19.94 0.52 -2.80
N ASP A 135 -20.45 1.05 -1.69
CA ASP A 135 -21.43 2.15 -1.71
C ASP A 135 -20.93 3.42 -2.39
N VAL A 136 -19.64 3.68 -2.32
CA VAL A 136 -18.99 4.81 -3.01
C VAL A 136 -18.61 4.39 -4.45
N ARG A 137 -17.96 3.23 -4.60
CA ARG A 137 -17.47 2.79 -5.91
C ARG A 137 -18.59 2.54 -6.91
N SER A 138 -19.71 1.95 -6.48
CA SER A 138 -20.88 1.69 -7.34
C SER A 138 -21.53 2.95 -7.91
N LYS A 139 -21.30 4.11 -7.29
CA LYS A 139 -21.77 5.42 -7.75
C LYS A 139 -20.72 6.17 -8.59
N GLY A 140 -19.63 5.51 -8.94
CA GLY A 140 -18.58 6.06 -9.79
C GLY A 140 -17.41 6.72 -9.06
N GLY A 141 -17.42 6.77 -7.73
CA GLY A 141 -16.38 7.37 -6.91
C GLY A 141 -15.29 6.39 -6.49
N ALA A 142 -14.16 6.94 -6.07
CA ALA A 142 -13.10 6.22 -5.37
C ALA A 142 -12.47 7.13 -4.31
N LEU A 143 -11.91 6.52 -3.27
CA LEU A 143 -11.31 7.22 -2.14
C LEU A 143 -9.80 7.24 -2.26
N PHE A 144 -9.19 8.32 -1.79
CA PHE A 144 -7.75 8.46 -1.63
C PHE A 144 -7.41 9.16 -0.33
N CYS A 145 -6.21 8.95 0.16
CA CYS A 145 -5.70 9.57 1.38
C CYS A 145 -4.37 10.26 1.12
N GLU A 146 -4.07 11.23 1.96
CA GLU A 146 -2.83 11.99 1.94
C GLU A 146 -2.58 12.64 3.31
N ARG A 147 -1.34 13.04 3.56
CA ARG A 147 -1.01 13.90 4.71
C ARG A 147 -0.65 15.30 4.22
N ARG A 148 -1.35 16.30 4.73
CA ARG A 148 -1.05 17.72 4.48
C ARG A 148 -1.20 18.49 5.77
N TYR A 149 -0.32 19.45 5.99
CA TYR A 149 -0.34 20.27 7.22
C TYR A 149 -0.29 19.45 8.52
N GLY A 150 0.40 18.29 8.50
CA GLY A 150 0.46 17.40 9.64
C GLY A 150 -0.80 16.57 9.93
N VAL A 151 -1.82 16.65 9.06
CA VAL A 151 -3.13 15.98 9.19
C VAL A 151 -3.34 14.99 8.07
N VAL A 152 -3.91 13.82 8.40
CA VAL A 152 -4.31 12.80 7.43
C VAL A 152 -5.74 13.08 6.95
N PHE A 153 -5.91 13.17 5.64
CA PHE A 153 -7.20 13.39 5.00
C PHE A 153 -7.61 12.16 4.18
N THR A 154 -8.87 11.82 4.27
CA THR A 154 -9.54 10.93 3.32
C THR A 154 -10.48 11.76 2.47
N PHE A 155 -10.33 11.68 1.16
CA PHE A 155 -11.11 12.44 0.21
C PHE A 155 -11.54 11.57 -0.98
N HIS A 156 -12.23 12.15 -1.94
CA HIS A 156 -12.80 11.40 -3.06
C HIS A 156 -12.55 12.07 -4.40
N ASN A 157 -12.49 11.25 -5.44
CA ASN A 157 -12.59 11.68 -6.84
C ASN A 157 -13.41 10.65 -7.62
N GLY A 158 -13.77 10.96 -8.86
CA GLY A 158 -14.23 9.94 -9.79
C GLY A 158 -13.17 8.84 -9.92
N ALA A 159 -13.58 7.59 -9.99
CA ALA A 159 -12.66 6.46 -10.11
C ALA A 159 -11.81 6.51 -11.40
N ASP A 160 -12.27 7.22 -12.43
CA ASP A 160 -11.60 7.43 -13.71
C ASP A 160 -10.56 8.56 -13.68
N SER A 161 -10.51 9.36 -12.62
CA SER A 161 -9.51 10.42 -12.48
C SER A 161 -8.12 9.84 -12.23
N TYR A 162 -7.09 10.57 -12.64
CA TYR A 162 -5.70 10.27 -12.32
C TYR A 162 -4.87 11.54 -12.21
N TYR A 163 -3.85 11.50 -11.37
CA TYR A 163 -2.96 12.62 -11.10
C TYR A 163 -1.52 12.12 -11.01
N SER A 164 -0.57 12.94 -11.43
CA SER A 164 0.87 12.57 -11.46
C SER A 164 1.43 12.20 -10.09
N VAL A 165 0.84 12.68 -9.01
CA VAL A 165 1.28 12.42 -7.63
C VAL A 165 0.40 11.40 -6.89
N ARG A 166 -0.60 10.81 -7.57
CA ARG A 166 -1.46 9.81 -6.97
C ARG A 166 -1.15 8.42 -7.46
N GLY A 167 -0.87 7.55 -6.52
CA GLY A 167 -0.64 6.14 -6.76
C GLY A 167 -1.37 5.28 -5.74
N TRP A 168 -0.71 4.27 -5.22
CA TRP A 168 -1.28 3.32 -4.26
C TRP A 168 -0.19 2.67 -3.41
N ARG A 169 -0.59 2.15 -2.26
CA ARG A 169 0.21 1.35 -1.36
C ARG A 169 -0.47 0.00 -1.14
N GLY A 170 0.32 -1.04 -1.03
CA GLY A 170 -0.16 -2.38 -0.78
C GLY A 170 0.24 -2.94 0.57
N TYR A 171 -0.41 -4.03 0.96
CA TYR A 171 -0.04 -4.83 2.11
C TYR A 171 -0.25 -6.31 1.83
N ILE A 172 0.43 -7.14 2.59
CA ILE A 172 0.28 -8.59 2.61
C ILE A 172 0.44 -9.10 4.03
N THR A 173 -0.20 -10.20 4.36
CA THR A 173 -0.08 -10.83 5.69
C THR A 173 0.62 -12.18 5.59
N VAL A 174 1.40 -12.52 6.61
CA VAL A 174 2.14 -13.77 6.71
C VAL A 174 2.06 -14.37 8.12
#